data_65e67fdfb320ff4da120af24112b2cc0
#
_entry.id   65e67fdfb320ff4da120af24112b2cc0
#
_cell.length_a   1.000
_cell.length_b   1.000
_cell.length_c   1.000
_cell.angle_alpha   90.00
_cell.angle_beta   90.00
_cell.angle_gamma   90.00
#
_symmetry.space_group_name_H-M   'P 1'
#
loop_
_entity.id
_entity.type
_entity.pdbx_description
1 polymer ?
#
loop_
_entity_poly.entity_id
_entity_poly.type
_entity_poly.pdbx_seq_one_letter_code
_entity_poly.pdbx_strand_id
1 'polypeptide(L)'
;MKRVIYRGTVIDPASPKKPDIRKGACVVTEDGVILSVEDRQPVQTEGDTIVDFGENLIIPAFSDLHIHAPQFAERGIGMDCLLFEWLNRYTFPEEAHFRERSYAETIYRQVIRELIRQGTLHLAAFTTIHYEASDLFFRLLEESGLYALAGKINMDRNSPDYYVEDTARSLADTERFVAEHLPGGRIGGTDRRYSGRVRPILIPRFAPTCSRELLHGLGRIGQRYKVGVHTHLVESKEEAAWAKELFPQDSSDGAIYENAGLLGNGPSIFAHVIFPTETEERILRQYGAYAVHCPDATSNITAGIMPAARLLAGGFALALGTDVGGGHFTGVYRQVARAVQISKMKEFYEPEEKRVAFFEAFYMATAGGGAVFGNAGRIAPGYRFDALVIRDMSDEGTQLSPEESLERFCYIGDDRDILARYADGKLLSYDTLS
;
A
#
# COMPACT_ATOMS: atom_id res chain seq x y z
N MET A 1 -16.35 1.57 -27.97
CA MET A 1 -16.23 1.92 -26.55
C MET A 1 -17.30 1.14 -25.79
N LYS A 2 -16.93 0.46 -24.70
CA LYS A 2 -17.87 -0.36 -23.93
C LYS A 2 -18.38 0.46 -22.74
N ARG A 3 -19.66 0.84 -22.78
CA ARG A 3 -20.31 1.57 -21.70
C ARG A 3 -21.00 0.58 -20.76
N VAL A 4 -20.71 0.71 -19.44
CA VAL A 4 -21.30 -0.12 -18.40
C VAL A 4 -21.88 0.77 -17.30
N ILE A 5 -23.08 0.43 -16.84
CA ILE A 5 -23.78 1.12 -15.77
C ILE A 5 -23.86 0.17 -14.58
N TYR A 6 -23.20 0.53 -13.49
CA TYR A 6 -23.23 -0.22 -12.23
C TYR A 6 -24.18 0.47 -11.26
N ARG A 7 -25.19 -0.23 -10.77
CA ARG A 7 -26.17 0.30 -9.83
C ARG A 7 -25.98 -0.31 -8.44
N GLY A 8 -26.01 0.52 -7.40
CA GLY A 8 -25.86 0.09 -6.00
C GLY A 8 -25.81 1.28 -5.05
N THR A 9 -25.47 1.03 -3.79
CA THR A 9 -25.20 2.12 -2.83
C THR A 9 -23.74 2.54 -2.92
N VAL A 10 -23.48 3.70 -3.49
CA VAL A 10 -22.12 4.25 -3.69
C VAL A 10 -21.64 4.94 -2.42
N ILE A 11 -20.44 4.60 -1.96
CA ILE A 11 -19.72 5.33 -0.89
C ILE A 11 -18.38 5.79 -1.45
N ASP A 12 -18.27 7.09 -1.74
CA ASP A 12 -17.04 7.72 -2.22
C ASP A 12 -16.35 8.51 -1.11
N PRO A 13 -15.11 8.20 -0.73
CA PRO A 13 -14.35 8.93 0.27
C PRO A 13 -13.82 10.29 -0.27
N ALA A 14 -14.74 11.19 -0.61
CA ALA A 14 -14.44 12.48 -1.22
C ALA A 14 -13.51 13.36 -0.37
N SER A 15 -13.56 13.19 0.94
CA SER A 15 -12.67 13.82 1.91
C SER A 15 -12.51 12.96 3.16
N PRO A 16 -11.49 13.19 3.99
CA PRO A 16 -11.27 12.39 5.20
C PRO A 16 -12.45 12.38 6.18
N LYS A 17 -13.21 13.48 6.25
CA LYS A 17 -14.28 13.64 7.24
C LYS A 17 -15.69 13.40 6.72
N LYS A 18 -15.88 13.49 5.40
CA LYS A 18 -17.22 13.46 4.81
C LYS A 18 -17.20 12.67 3.50
N PRO A 19 -17.60 11.39 3.54
CA PRO A 19 -17.85 10.62 2.31
C PRO A 19 -19.05 11.19 1.55
N ASP A 20 -19.10 10.98 0.24
CA ASP A 20 -20.32 11.14 -0.56
C ASP A 20 -21.04 9.79 -0.63
N ILE A 21 -22.24 9.71 -0.10
CA ILE A 21 -23.01 8.47 0.01
C ILE A 21 -24.31 8.63 -0.78
N ARG A 22 -24.52 7.73 -1.75
CA ARG A 22 -25.67 7.76 -2.66
C ARG A 22 -26.34 6.40 -2.77
N LYS A 23 -27.54 6.27 -2.22
CA LYS A 23 -28.33 5.03 -2.28
C LYS A 23 -28.93 4.84 -3.67
N GLY A 24 -28.81 3.62 -4.23
CA GLY A 24 -29.36 3.26 -5.51
C GLY A 24 -28.80 4.07 -6.71
N ALA A 25 -27.62 4.64 -6.54
CA ALA A 25 -26.97 5.42 -7.57
C ALA A 25 -26.43 4.55 -8.71
N CYS A 26 -26.25 5.17 -9.88
CA CYS A 26 -25.69 4.56 -11.07
C CYS A 26 -24.31 5.14 -11.35
N VAL A 27 -23.28 4.31 -11.36
CA VAL A 27 -21.93 4.64 -11.82
C VAL A 27 -21.84 4.30 -13.31
N VAL A 28 -21.72 5.31 -14.15
CA VAL A 28 -21.59 5.14 -15.60
C VAL A 28 -20.12 5.13 -15.95
N THR A 29 -19.68 4.08 -16.63
CA THR A 29 -18.27 3.96 -17.08
C THR A 29 -18.19 3.77 -18.58
N GLU A 30 -17.08 4.21 -19.17
CA GLU A 30 -16.72 3.90 -20.56
C GLU A 30 -15.26 3.44 -20.59
N ASP A 31 -15.02 2.24 -21.14
CA ASP A 31 -13.69 1.60 -21.18
C ASP A 31 -12.97 1.61 -19.82
N GLY A 32 -13.72 1.43 -18.73
CA GLY A 32 -13.21 1.35 -17.37
C GLY A 32 -12.99 2.69 -16.65
N VAL A 33 -13.25 3.83 -17.32
CA VAL A 33 -13.20 5.17 -16.69
C VAL A 33 -14.60 5.61 -16.31
N ILE A 34 -14.77 6.17 -15.11
CA ILE A 34 -16.04 6.69 -14.61
C ILE A 34 -16.35 8.01 -15.35
N LEU A 35 -17.49 8.06 -16.01
CA LEU A 35 -18.00 9.27 -16.68
C LEU A 35 -18.87 10.10 -15.74
N SER A 36 -19.77 9.43 -15.00
CA SER A 36 -20.68 10.09 -14.06
C SER A 36 -21.10 9.15 -12.93
N VAL A 37 -21.58 9.75 -11.84
CA VAL A 37 -22.31 9.06 -10.75
C VAL A 37 -23.65 9.77 -10.63
N GLU A 38 -24.76 9.05 -10.85
CA GLU A 38 -26.09 9.63 -11.01
C GLU A 38 -27.08 9.01 -10.02
N ASP A 39 -27.92 9.85 -9.39
CA ASP A 39 -28.94 9.39 -8.43
C ASP A 39 -30.17 8.76 -9.11
N ARG A 40 -30.24 8.87 -10.46
CA ARG A 40 -31.30 8.31 -11.29
C ARG A 40 -30.69 7.44 -12.37
N GLN A 41 -31.46 6.47 -12.83
CA GLN A 41 -31.02 5.64 -13.94
C GLN A 41 -30.78 6.52 -15.19
N PRO A 42 -29.57 6.51 -15.74
CA PRO A 42 -29.25 7.30 -16.95
C PRO A 42 -30.03 6.78 -18.16
N VAL A 43 -30.17 7.62 -19.16
CA VAL A 43 -30.72 7.20 -20.47
C VAL A 43 -29.82 6.11 -21.03
N GLN A 44 -30.42 4.96 -21.31
CA GLN A 44 -29.71 3.84 -21.93
C GLN A 44 -29.55 4.06 -23.42
N THR A 45 -28.40 3.66 -23.92
CA THR A 45 -28.11 3.61 -25.37
C THR A 45 -27.96 2.16 -25.80
N GLU A 46 -28.12 1.92 -27.10
CA GLU A 46 -27.91 0.57 -27.66
C GLU A 46 -26.48 0.10 -27.39
N GLY A 47 -26.34 -1.08 -26.81
CA GLY A 47 -25.03 -1.65 -26.41
C GLY A 47 -24.60 -1.44 -24.94
N ASP A 48 -25.37 -0.67 -24.15
CA ASP A 48 -25.10 -0.52 -22.71
C ASP A 48 -25.26 -1.86 -21.98
N THR A 49 -24.34 -2.13 -21.05
CA THR A 49 -24.45 -3.22 -20.09
C THR A 49 -24.85 -2.67 -18.74
N ILE A 50 -25.88 -3.22 -18.11
CA ILE A 50 -26.31 -2.85 -16.77
C ILE A 50 -25.96 -3.99 -15.81
N VAL A 51 -25.33 -3.62 -14.69
CA VAL A 51 -25.01 -4.53 -13.58
C VAL A 51 -25.66 -3.93 -12.32
N ASP A 52 -26.68 -4.60 -11.80
CA ASP A 52 -27.43 -4.15 -10.62
C ASP A 52 -27.00 -4.96 -9.38
N PHE A 53 -26.49 -4.29 -8.37
CA PHE A 53 -26.07 -4.86 -7.09
C PHE A 53 -27.09 -4.67 -5.97
N GLY A 54 -28.26 -4.08 -6.28
CA GLY A 54 -29.31 -3.82 -5.29
C GLY A 54 -28.84 -2.87 -4.19
N GLU A 55 -28.98 -3.28 -2.94
CA GLU A 55 -28.59 -2.48 -1.77
C GLU A 55 -27.11 -2.60 -1.40
N ASN A 56 -26.35 -3.50 -2.07
CA ASN A 56 -24.93 -3.71 -1.79
C ASN A 56 -24.12 -2.44 -2.05
N LEU A 57 -23.01 -2.32 -1.31
CA LEU A 57 -22.15 -1.13 -1.34
C LEU A 57 -21.18 -1.19 -2.51
N ILE A 58 -21.03 -0.12 -3.26
CA ILE A 58 -19.97 0.10 -4.24
C ILE A 58 -18.97 1.08 -3.63
N ILE A 59 -17.79 0.60 -3.33
CA ILE A 59 -16.71 1.40 -2.73
C ILE A 59 -15.47 1.37 -3.62
N PRO A 60 -14.53 2.34 -3.50
CA PRO A 60 -13.23 2.21 -4.13
C PRO A 60 -12.48 0.98 -3.62
N ALA A 61 -11.67 0.38 -4.48
CA ALA A 61 -10.75 -0.67 -4.07
C ALA A 61 -9.76 -0.16 -3.04
N PHE A 62 -9.32 -1.05 -2.14
CA PHE A 62 -8.34 -0.72 -1.12
C PHE A 62 -6.95 -0.53 -1.70
N SER A 63 -6.18 0.36 -1.06
CA SER A 63 -4.79 0.65 -1.35
C SER A 63 -3.92 0.30 -0.16
N ASP A 64 -2.94 -0.59 -0.35
CA ASP A 64 -1.94 -1.00 0.64
C ASP A 64 -0.61 -0.35 0.29
N LEU A 65 -0.23 0.73 0.96
CA LEU A 65 0.99 1.45 0.63
C LEU A 65 2.25 0.94 1.34
N HIS A 66 2.16 -0.15 2.09
CA HIS A 66 3.34 -0.81 2.65
C HIS A 66 3.07 -2.28 2.93
N ILE A 67 3.73 -3.15 2.20
CA ILE A 67 3.68 -4.60 2.36
C ILE A 67 5.05 -5.22 2.02
N HIS A 68 5.47 -6.20 2.80
CA HIS A 68 6.63 -7.04 2.50
C HIS A 68 6.15 -8.36 1.88
N ALA A 69 6.12 -8.43 0.56
CA ALA A 69 5.62 -9.63 -0.13
C ALA A 69 6.35 -10.94 0.26
N PRO A 70 7.69 -10.95 0.51
CA PRO A 70 8.38 -12.15 0.96
C PRO A 70 7.98 -12.66 2.34
N GLN A 71 7.49 -11.79 3.22
CA GLN A 71 7.14 -12.14 4.60
C GLN A 71 5.74 -12.76 4.73
N PHE A 72 5.08 -13.01 3.61
CA PHE A 72 3.72 -13.55 3.60
C PHE A 72 3.61 -14.91 4.29
N ALA A 73 4.62 -15.77 4.19
CA ALA A 73 4.59 -17.11 4.78
C ALA A 73 4.72 -17.11 6.32
N GLU A 74 5.33 -16.07 6.88
CA GLU A 74 5.57 -15.96 8.34
C GLU A 74 4.50 -15.17 9.11
N ARG A 75 3.43 -14.73 8.44
CA ARG A 75 2.34 -13.96 9.07
C ARG A 75 1.82 -14.64 10.34
N GLY A 76 1.71 -13.87 11.42
CA GLY A 76 1.19 -14.35 12.69
C GLY A 76 2.14 -15.25 13.47
N ILE A 77 3.43 -15.33 13.08
CA ILE A 77 4.46 -16.09 13.77
C ILE A 77 5.42 -15.13 14.49
N GLY A 78 5.72 -15.40 15.75
CA GLY A 78 6.64 -14.61 16.56
C GLY A 78 6.10 -13.24 17.00
N MET A 79 4.78 -13.07 17.05
CA MET A 79 4.13 -11.80 17.40
C MET A 79 4.31 -11.37 18.87
N ASP A 80 5.02 -12.14 19.67
CA ASP A 80 5.46 -11.82 21.02
C ASP A 80 6.92 -11.34 21.09
N CYS A 81 7.62 -11.26 19.94
CA CYS A 81 8.97 -10.71 19.83
C CYS A 81 8.95 -9.18 19.66
N LEU A 82 10.05 -8.53 20.07
CA LEU A 82 10.33 -7.15 19.67
C LEU A 82 10.92 -7.10 18.25
N LEU A 83 10.89 -5.94 17.62
CA LEU A 83 11.27 -5.76 16.21
C LEU A 83 12.59 -6.46 15.83
N PHE A 84 13.71 -6.15 16.48
CA PHE A 84 15.02 -6.69 16.06
C PHE A 84 15.18 -8.19 16.37
N GLU A 85 14.50 -8.71 17.41
CA GLU A 85 14.44 -10.15 17.69
C GLU A 85 13.65 -10.86 16.59
N TRP A 86 12.47 -10.32 16.23
CA TRP A 86 11.61 -10.86 15.19
C TRP A 86 12.31 -10.86 13.84
N LEU A 87 12.97 -9.75 13.44
CA LEU A 87 13.74 -9.66 12.20
C LEU A 87 14.80 -10.76 12.09
N ASN A 88 15.58 -10.98 13.13
CA ASN A 88 16.67 -11.96 13.12
C ASN A 88 16.18 -13.41 13.19
N ARG A 89 15.08 -13.66 13.91
CA ARG A 89 14.60 -15.01 14.18
C ARG A 89 13.71 -15.56 13.08
N TYR A 90 12.91 -14.71 12.44
CA TYR A 90 11.90 -15.10 11.45
C TYR A 90 12.13 -14.43 10.11
N THR A 91 12.18 -13.12 10.04
CA THR A 91 12.12 -12.35 8.80
C THR A 91 13.31 -12.56 7.88
N PHE A 92 14.54 -12.36 8.36
CA PHE A 92 15.72 -12.54 7.52
C PHE A 92 15.91 -14.00 7.05
N PRO A 93 15.68 -15.03 7.89
CA PRO A 93 15.65 -16.42 7.41
C PRO A 93 14.61 -16.67 6.33
N GLU A 94 13.38 -16.16 6.48
CA GLU A 94 12.32 -16.32 5.51
C GLU A 94 12.64 -15.62 4.18
N GLU A 95 13.02 -14.36 4.23
CA GLU A 95 13.39 -13.58 3.04
C GLU A 95 14.59 -14.20 2.28
N ALA A 96 15.52 -14.86 2.97
CA ALA A 96 16.66 -15.53 2.34
C ALA A 96 16.26 -16.73 1.47
N HIS A 97 15.13 -17.38 1.74
CA HIS A 97 14.60 -18.48 0.91
C HIS A 97 14.24 -18.03 -0.50
N PHE A 98 13.97 -16.74 -0.71
CA PHE A 98 13.62 -16.16 -2.01
C PHE A 98 14.80 -16.16 -3.02
N ARG A 99 16.00 -16.56 -2.62
CA ARG A 99 17.07 -16.93 -3.53
C ARG A 99 16.64 -18.09 -4.44
N GLU A 100 15.77 -18.99 -3.95
CA GLU A 100 15.24 -20.11 -4.70
C GLU A 100 13.99 -19.64 -5.49
N ARG A 101 14.13 -19.57 -6.83
CA ARG A 101 13.09 -19.08 -7.73
C ARG A 101 11.73 -19.79 -7.56
N SER A 102 11.74 -21.12 -7.41
CA SER A 102 10.51 -21.91 -7.24
C SER A 102 9.77 -21.59 -5.96
N TYR A 103 10.51 -21.32 -4.87
CA TYR A 103 9.95 -20.85 -3.62
C TYR A 103 9.32 -19.46 -3.79
N ALA A 104 10.08 -18.51 -4.35
CA ALA A 104 9.63 -17.17 -4.62
C ALA A 104 8.34 -17.16 -5.46
N GLU A 105 8.28 -17.96 -6.54
CA GLU A 105 7.10 -18.03 -7.39
C GLU A 105 5.87 -18.55 -6.63
N THR A 106 6.04 -19.58 -5.81
CA THR A 106 4.95 -20.16 -5.02
C THR A 106 4.37 -19.13 -4.06
N ILE A 107 5.22 -18.42 -3.29
CA ILE A 107 4.76 -17.43 -2.31
C ILE A 107 4.17 -16.21 -3.01
N TYR A 108 4.81 -15.67 -4.04
CA TYR A 108 4.32 -14.47 -4.73
C TYR A 108 2.97 -14.66 -5.42
N ARG A 109 2.70 -15.84 -5.98
CA ARG A 109 1.36 -16.18 -6.51
C ARG A 109 0.32 -16.21 -5.40
N GLN A 110 0.66 -16.73 -4.22
CA GLN A 110 -0.23 -16.72 -3.05
C GLN A 110 -0.50 -15.28 -2.57
N VAL A 111 0.53 -14.42 -2.49
CA VAL A 111 0.39 -12.99 -2.13
C VAL A 111 -0.61 -12.31 -3.06
N ILE A 112 -0.38 -12.40 -4.38
CA ILE A 112 -1.23 -11.71 -5.37
C ILE A 112 -2.67 -12.21 -5.30
N ARG A 113 -2.87 -13.53 -5.19
CA ARG A 113 -4.20 -14.12 -5.01
C ARG A 113 -4.89 -13.57 -3.77
N GLU A 114 -4.15 -13.53 -2.66
CA GLU A 114 -4.68 -13.04 -1.38
C GLU A 114 -5.03 -11.55 -1.45
N LEU A 115 -4.18 -10.70 -2.03
CA LEU A 115 -4.45 -9.28 -2.20
C LEU A 115 -5.76 -9.06 -2.97
N ILE A 116 -5.93 -9.74 -4.12
CA ILE A 116 -7.16 -9.64 -4.91
C ILE A 116 -8.35 -10.15 -4.09
N ARG A 117 -8.20 -11.28 -3.39
CA ARG A 117 -9.26 -11.85 -2.54
C ARG A 117 -9.72 -10.88 -1.47
N GLN A 118 -8.79 -10.15 -0.84
CA GLN A 118 -9.05 -9.17 0.21
C GLN A 118 -9.45 -7.77 -0.33
N GLY A 119 -9.52 -7.59 -1.65
CA GLY A 119 -9.94 -6.34 -2.27
C GLY A 119 -8.87 -5.25 -2.34
N THR A 120 -7.60 -5.61 -2.16
CA THR A 120 -6.46 -4.71 -2.36
C THR A 120 -6.06 -4.74 -3.83
N LEU A 121 -6.30 -3.64 -4.56
CA LEU A 121 -6.00 -3.55 -5.99
C LEU A 121 -4.88 -2.58 -6.32
N HIS A 122 -4.44 -1.78 -5.34
CA HIS A 122 -3.32 -0.85 -5.44
C HIS A 122 -2.34 -1.14 -4.31
N LEU A 123 -1.04 -1.27 -4.60
CA LEU A 123 -0.07 -1.57 -3.54
C LEU A 123 1.31 -0.94 -3.78
N ALA A 124 2.03 -0.64 -2.69
CA ALA A 124 3.45 -0.37 -2.70
C ALA A 124 4.17 -1.48 -1.93
N ALA A 125 4.99 -2.28 -2.62
CA ALA A 125 5.51 -3.53 -2.10
C ALA A 125 7.04 -3.57 -2.06
N PHE A 126 7.56 -4.02 -0.92
CA PHE A 126 8.93 -4.50 -0.79
C PHE A 126 9.01 -5.92 -1.34
N THR A 127 10.08 -6.21 -2.08
CA THR A 127 10.42 -7.56 -2.49
C THR A 127 11.57 -8.11 -1.63
N THR A 128 12.66 -8.54 -2.20
CA THR A 128 13.84 -9.09 -1.52
C THR A 128 15.12 -8.46 -2.09
N ILE A 129 16.27 -8.76 -1.49
CA ILE A 129 17.57 -8.37 -2.05
C ILE A 129 17.91 -9.13 -3.36
N HIS A 130 17.24 -10.25 -3.64
CA HIS A 130 17.52 -11.11 -4.80
C HIS A 130 16.87 -10.54 -6.07
N TYR A 131 17.68 -10.14 -7.05
CA TYR A 131 17.21 -9.56 -8.32
C TYR A 131 16.18 -10.44 -9.02
N GLU A 132 16.47 -11.74 -9.18
CA GLU A 132 15.63 -12.66 -9.94
C GLU A 132 14.24 -12.87 -9.31
N ALA A 133 14.15 -12.88 -7.98
CA ALA A 133 12.88 -12.94 -7.28
C ALA A 133 12.10 -11.62 -7.37
N SER A 134 12.79 -10.49 -7.32
CA SER A 134 12.18 -9.17 -7.46
C SER A 134 11.61 -8.96 -8.88
N ASP A 135 12.36 -9.35 -9.92
CA ASP A 135 11.90 -9.35 -11.31
C ASP A 135 10.69 -10.27 -11.51
N LEU A 136 10.72 -11.45 -10.90
CA LEU A 136 9.59 -12.38 -10.96
C LEU A 136 8.32 -11.77 -10.37
N PHE A 137 8.40 -11.18 -9.16
CA PHE A 137 7.24 -10.56 -8.53
C PHE A 137 6.67 -9.42 -9.37
N PHE A 138 7.54 -8.58 -9.92
CA PHE A 138 7.14 -7.47 -10.78
C PHE A 138 6.37 -7.96 -12.02
N ARG A 139 6.83 -9.05 -12.66
CA ARG A 139 6.11 -9.66 -13.79
C ARG A 139 4.78 -10.28 -13.40
N LEU A 140 4.71 -10.97 -12.27
CA LEU A 140 3.46 -11.53 -11.77
C LEU A 140 2.43 -10.44 -11.44
N LEU A 141 2.87 -9.31 -10.87
CA LEU A 141 2.01 -8.14 -10.65
C LEU A 141 1.48 -7.57 -11.97
N GLU A 142 2.32 -7.41 -12.99
CA GLU A 142 1.90 -6.93 -14.32
C GLU A 142 0.84 -7.85 -14.96
N GLU A 143 0.98 -9.17 -14.76
CA GLU A 143 0.04 -10.17 -15.27
C GLU A 143 -1.29 -10.19 -14.50
N SER A 144 -1.27 -9.82 -13.22
CA SER A 144 -2.44 -9.85 -12.34
C SER A 144 -3.49 -8.78 -12.62
N GLY A 145 -3.09 -7.69 -13.27
CA GLY A 145 -3.94 -6.51 -13.49
C GLY A 145 -3.99 -5.55 -12.31
N LEU A 146 -3.24 -5.79 -11.24
CA LEU A 146 -3.09 -4.87 -10.11
C LEU A 146 -2.27 -3.64 -10.48
N TYR A 147 -2.46 -2.55 -9.75
CA TYR A 147 -1.60 -1.37 -9.81
C TYR A 147 -0.58 -1.42 -8.68
N ALA A 148 0.71 -1.34 -9.00
CA ALA A 148 1.73 -1.46 -7.99
C ALA A 148 2.92 -0.52 -8.19
N LEU A 149 3.54 -0.15 -7.07
CA LEU A 149 4.91 0.29 -6.96
C LEU A 149 5.70 -0.84 -6.31
N ALA A 150 6.71 -1.39 -6.98
CA ALA A 150 7.49 -2.49 -6.44
C ALA A 150 8.98 -2.32 -6.74
N GLY A 151 9.82 -2.76 -5.83
CA GLY A 151 11.25 -2.62 -5.99
C GLY A 151 12.04 -3.68 -5.24
N LYS A 152 13.27 -3.90 -5.72
CA LYS A 152 14.27 -4.71 -5.04
C LYS A 152 14.72 -3.98 -3.77
N ILE A 153 14.77 -4.69 -2.63
CA ILE A 153 15.33 -4.18 -1.39
C ILE A 153 16.85 -3.98 -1.52
N ASN A 154 17.36 -2.94 -0.88
CA ASN A 154 18.77 -2.66 -0.78
C ASN A 154 19.21 -2.68 0.68
N MET A 155 20.22 -3.52 1.00
CA MET A 155 20.88 -3.64 2.30
C MET A 155 22.32 -4.07 2.11
N ASP A 156 23.29 -3.26 2.56
CA ASP A 156 24.71 -3.56 2.42
C ASP A 156 25.47 -3.60 3.76
N ARG A 157 24.74 -3.50 4.88
CA ARG A 157 25.31 -3.61 6.23
C ARG A 157 24.26 -3.97 7.29
N ASN A 158 24.73 -4.29 8.51
CA ASN A 158 23.89 -4.50 9.70
C ASN A 158 22.75 -5.52 9.50
N SER A 159 23.02 -6.54 8.70
CA SER A 159 22.14 -7.68 8.41
C SER A 159 22.96 -8.95 8.52
N PRO A 160 22.33 -10.14 8.64
CA PRO A 160 23.08 -11.40 8.68
C PRO A 160 23.91 -11.61 7.40
N ASP A 161 25.09 -12.23 7.54
CA ASP A 161 26.03 -12.48 6.43
C ASP A 161 25.39 -13.25 5.27
N TYR A 162 24.37 -14.04 5.53
CA TYR A 162 23.65 -14.79 4.51
C TYR A 162 22.58 -13.97 3.78
N TYR A 163 22.27 -12.75 4.28
CA TYR A 163 21.22 -11.86 3.75
C TYR A 163 21.67 -10.39 3.73
N VAL A 164 22.82 -10.14 3.11
CA VAL A 164 23.44 -8.81 2.93
C VAL A 164 24.04 -8.74 1.53
N GLU A 165 24.11 -7.54 0.96
CA GLU A 165 24.65 -7.32 -0.38
C GLU A 165 26.01 -6.62 -0.34
N ASP A 166 26.80 -6.84 -1.39
CA ASP A 166 27.89 -5.93 -1.77
C ASP A 166 27.29 -4.62 -2.33
N THR A 167 27.81 -3.47 -1.89
CA THR A 167 27.30 -2.14 -2.28
C THR A 167 27.27 -1.93 -3.79
N ALA A 168 28.36 -2.24 -4.48
CA ALA A 168 28.47 -2.02 -5.92
C ALA A 168 27.50 -2.93 -6.70
N ARG A 169 27.38 -4.18 -6.27
CA ARG A 169 26.43 -5.13 -6.85
C ARG A 169 24.99 -4.71 -6.59
N SER A 170 24.65 -4.30 -5.36
CA SER A 170 23.31 -3.82 -5.02
C SER A 170 22.90 -2.65 -5.91
N LEU A 171 23.81 -1.68 -6.15
CA LEU A 171 23.54 -0.55 -7.03
C LEU A 171 23.37 -0.99 -8.48
N ALA A 172 24.25 -1.87 -8.99
CA ALA A 172 24.18 -2.36 -10.37
C ALA A 172 22.87 -3.13 -10.64
N ASP A 173 22.50 -4.03 -9.73
CA ASP A 173 21.28 -4.82 -9.82
C ASP A 173 20.03 -3.92 -9.72
N THR A 174 20.05 -2.88 -8.87
CA THR A 174 18.95 -1.92 -8.75
C THR A 174 18.82 -1.04 -9.99
N GLU A 175 19.94 -0.53 -10.54
CA GLU A 175 19.90 0.27 -11.77
C GLU A 175 19.38 -0.55 -12.94
N ARG A 176 19.82 -1.81 -13.06
CA ARG A 176 19.33 -2.76 -14.04
C ARG A 176 17.82 -2.99 -13.85
N PHE A 177 17.39 -3.27 -12.61
CA PHE A 177 15.97 -3.49 -12.29
C PHE A 177 15.11 -2.30 -12.72
N VAL A 178 15.50 -1.08 -12.34
CA VAL A 178 14.78 0.15 -12.72
C VAL A 178 14.73 0.29 -14.24
N ALA A 179 15.86 0.17 -14.93
CA ALA A 179 15.94 0.37 -16.38
C ALA A 179 15.08 -0.64 -17.17
N GLU A 180 15.05 -1.90 -16.73
CA GLU A 180 14.28 -2.95 -17.40
C GLU A 180 12.77 -2.84 -17.16
N HIS A 181 12.33 -2.28 -16.01
CA HIS A 181 10.93 -2.28 -15.59
C HIS A 181 10.21 -0.92 -15.77
N LEU A 182 10.86 0.05 -16.39
CA LEU A 182 10.17 1.30 -16.75
C LEU A 182 9.00 1.04 -17.71
N PRO A 183 7.93 1.88 -17.69
CA PRO A 183 6.82 1.77 -18.64
C PRO A 183 7.32 1.71 -20.09
N GLY A 184 6.84 0.73 -20.85
CA GLY A 184 7.31 0.46 -22.22
C GLY A 184 8.57 -0.41 -22.32
N GLY A 185 9.21 -0.77 -21.21
CA GLY A 185 10.28 -1.76 -21.15
C GLY A 185 9.81 -3.15 -21.59
N ARG A 186 10.73 -4.00 -22.05
CA ARG A 186 10.39 -5.37 -22.51
C ARG A 186 10.28 -6.33 -21.35
N ILE A 187 9.21 -7.12 -21.31
CA ILE A 187 8.98 -8.14 -20.28
C ILE A 187 9.85 -9.38 -20.58
N GLY A 188 10.85 -9.62 -19.76
CA GLY A 188 11.70 -10.81 -19.84
C GLY A 188 12.31 -11.07 -21.23
N GLY A 189 12.63 -10.00 -21.99
CA GLY A 189 13.18 -10.09 -23.33
C GLY A 189 12.18 -10.47 -24.44
N THR A 190 10.89 -10.59 -24.11
CA THR A 190 9.80 -10.85 -25.09
C THR A 190 9.42 -9.57 -25.83
N ASP A 191 8.48 -9.68 -26.78
CA ASP A 191 7.88 -8.50 -27.45
C ASP A 191 6.80 -7.82 -26.62
N ARG A 192 6.35 -8.42 -25.51
CA ARG A 192 5.44 -7.81 -24.54
C ARG A 192 6.15 -6.67 -23.81
N ARG A 193 5.39 -5.60 -23.52
CA ARG A 193 5.90 -4.42 -22.82
C ARG A 193 5.13 -4.17 -21.54
N TYR A 194 5.81 -3.58 -20.55
CA TYR A 194 5.18 -3.13 -19.32
C TYR A 194 4.17 -2.03 -19.60
N SER A 195 2.96 -2.16 -19.06
CA SER A 195 1.83 -1.24 -19.29
C SER A 195 1.98 0.08 -18.53
N GLY A 196 2.77 0.09 -17.46
CA GLY A 196 2.88 1.17 -16.50
C GLY A 196 1.88 1.07 -15.33
N ARG A 197 1.10 -0.01 -15.25
CA ARG A 197 0.33 -0.33 -14.04
C ARG A 197 1.26 -0.66 -12.88
N VAL A 198 2.29 -1.43 -13.16
CA VAL A 198 3.37 -1.72 -12.24
C VAL A 198 4.56 -0.83 -12.59
N ARG A 199 5.07 -0.09 -11.62
CA ARG A 199 6.19 0.83 -11.80
C ARG A 199 7.27 0.54 -10.78
N PRO A 200 8.55 0.64 -11.16
CA PRO A 200 9.66 0.46 -10.23
C PRO A 200 9.72 1.61 -9.23
N ILE A 201 10.14 1.28 -8.00
CA ILE A 201 10.44 2.22 -6.93
C ILE A 201 11.73 1.78 -6.21
N LEU A 202 12.54 2.73 -5.73
CA LEU A 202 13.75 2.43 -4.97
C LEU A 202 13.40 2.03 -3.55
N ILE A 203 14.02 0.97 -3.04
CA ILE A 203 13.73 0.46 -1.69
C ILE A 203 15.03 0.29 -0.89
N PRO A 204 15.68 1.39 -0.40
CA PRO A 204 16.57 1.24 0.74
C PRO A 204 15.71 0.72 1.92
N ARG A 205 16.06 -0.44 2.49
CA ARG A 205 15.17 -1.07 3.50
C ARG A 205 14.87 -0.11 4.64
N PHE A 206 15.89 0.40 5.30
CA PHE A 206 15.85 1.51 6.25
C PHE A 206 17.28 2.01 6.50
N ALA A 207 17.44 3.22 7.03
CA ALA A 207 18.75 3.87 7.13
C ALA A 207 19.84 3.02 7.81
N PRO A 208 19.60 2.32 8.94
CA PRO A 208 20.62 1.51 9.59
C PRO A 208 21.19 0.36 8.74
N THR A 209 20.45 -0.22 7.81
CA THR A 209 20.93 -1.31 6.95
C THR A 209 21.55 -0.85 5.64
N CYS A 210 21.63 0.46 5.41
CA CYS A 210 22.18 1.04 4.20
C CYS A 210 23.41 1.90 4.51
N SER A 211 24.52 1.66 3.83
CA SER A 211 25.67 2.55 3.92
C SER A 211 25.36 3.92 3.26
N ARG A 212 26.11 4.95 3.65
CA ARG A 212 26.01 6.26 2.99
C ARG A 212 26.30 6.18 1.49
N GLU A 213 27.25 5.32 1.09
CA GLU A 213 27.58 5.09 -0.31
C GLU A 213 26.39 4.50 -1.08
N LEU A 214 25.72 3.49 -0.51
CA LEU A 214 24.53 2.87 -1.09
C LEU A 214 23.39 3.89 -1.24
N LEU A 215 23.07 4.66 -0.18
CA LEU A 215 22.01 5.66 -0.21
C LEU A 215 22.24 6.73 -1.29
N HIS A 216 23.45 7.30 -1.37
CA HIS A 216 23.80 8.27 -2.42
C HIS A 216 23.78 7.65 -3.81
N GLY A 217 24.18 6.38 -3.95
CA GLY A 217 24.09 5.64 -5.20
C GLY A 217 22.65 5.49 -5.68
N LEU A 218 21.75 5.10 -4.77
CA LEU A 218 20.33 5.01 -5.04
C LEU A 218 19.73 6.38 -5.37
N GLY A 219 20.15 7.45 -4.69
CA GLY A 219 19.73 8.82 -5.02
C GLY A 219 20.08 9.21 -6.46
N ARG A 220 21.31 8.87 -6.93
CA ARG A 220 21.70 9.10 -8.34
C ARG A 220 20.84 8.31 -9.33
N ILE A 221 20.49 7.05 -9.00
CA ILE A 221 19.56 6.23 -9.81
C ILE A 221 18.18 6.90 -9.86
N GLY A 222 17.64 7.31 -8.71
CA GLY A 222 16.36 8.02 -8.62
C GLY A 222 16.33 9.27 -9.50
N GLN A 223 17.36 10.11 -9.43
CA GLN A 223 17.49 11.32 -10.22
C GLN A 223 17.57 11.04 -11.73
N ARG A 224 18.34 10.02 -12.11
CA ARG A 224 18.56 9.63 -13.52
C ARG A 224 17.27 9.12 -14.17
N TYR A 225 16.55 8.24 -13.48
CA TYR A 225 15.40 7.53 -14.03
C TYR A 225 14.04 8.14 -13.62
N LYS A 226 14.04 9.18 -12.79
CA LYS A 226 12.83 9.82 -12.23
C LYS A 226 11.95 8.83 -11.48
N VAL A 227 12.58 8.04 -10.64
CA VAL A 227 11.94 7.00 -9.82
C VAL A 227 11.94 7.41 -8.37
N GLY A 228 10.82 7.21 -7.69
CA GLY A 228 10.62 7.56 -6.29
C GLY A 228 11.28 6.57 -5.32
N VAL A 229 11.01 6.75 -4.04
CA VAL A 229 11.55 5.95 -2.94
C VAL A 229 10.45 5.45 -2.02
N HIS A 230 10.59 4.22 -1.54
CA HIS A 230 9.77 3.63 -0.49
C HIS A 230 10.69 3.04 0.59
N THR A 231 10.55 3.47 1.84
CA THR A 231 11.41 3.06 2.95
C THR A 231 10.69 3.19 4.29
N HIS A 232 11.30 2.67 5.37
CA HIS A 232 10.84 2.89 6.75
C HIS A 232 11.39 4.22 7.26
N LEU A 233 10.65 4.86 8.14
CA LEU A 233 11.02 6.15 8.73
C LEU A 233 10.54 6.25 10.18
N VAL A 234 11.47 6.39 11.10
CA VAL A 234 11.24 6.59 12.56
C VAL A 234 10.16 5.63 13.11
N GLU A 235 10.33 4.35 12.80
CA GLU A 235 9.41 3.28 13.21
C GLU A 235 9.50 3.01 14.72
N SER A 236 10.72 3.03 15.29
CA SER A 236 10.94 2.89 16.72
C SER A 236 11.93 3.92 17.26
N LYS A 237 11.93 4.11 18.58
CA LYS A 237 12.92 4.99 19.22
C LYS A 237 14.32 4.42 19.11
N GLU A 238 14.44 3.10 19.15
CA GLU A 238 15.70 2.37 19.00
C GLU A 238 16.26 2.54 17.60
N GLU A 239 15.42 2.44 16.56
CA GLU A 239 15.81 2.70 15.17
C GLU A 239 16.32 4.14 15.00
N ALA A 240 15.55 5.14 15.46
CA ALA A 240 15.94 6.54 15.35
C ALA A 240 17.27 6.84 16.07
N ALA A 241 17.50 6.25 17.24
CA ALA A 241 18.76 6.36 17.97
C ALA A 241 19.91 5.72 17.21
N TRP A 242 19.70 4.53 16.64
CA TRP A 242 20.70 3.81 15.85
C TRP A 242 21.03 4.53 14.54
N ALA A 243 20.02 5.04 13.83
CA ALA A 243 20.22 5.86 12.65
C ALA A 243 21.09 7.09 12.96
N LYS A 244 20.82 7.78 14.07
CA LYS A 244 21.60 8.94 14.52
C LYS A 244 23.06 8.58 14.86
N GLU A 245 23.30 7.42 15.48
CA GLU A 245 24.66 6.91 15.77
C GLU A 245 25.42 6.66 14.46
N LEU A 246 24.81 6.02 13.49
CA LEU A 246 25.42 5.66 12.21
C LEU A 246 25.59 6.85 11.25
N PHE A 247 24.76 7.88 11.40
CA PHE A 247 24.75 9.08 10.56
C PHE A 247 24.82 10.38 11.40
N PRO A 248 25.88 10.59 12.19
CA PRO A 248 25.96 11.67 13.17
C PRO A 248 25.95 13.08 12.54
N GLN A 249 26.16 13.19 11.23
CA GLN A 249 26.14 14.46 10.49
C GLN A 249 24.75 14.87 10.03
N ASP A 250 23.78 13.93 10.02
CA ASP A 250 22.41 14.19 9.59
C ASP A 250 21.55 14.57 10.82
N SER A 251 20.65 15.54 10.63
CA SER A 251 19.85 16.08 11.74
C SER A 251 18.79 15.13 12.25
N SER A 252 18.34 14.21 11.39
CA SER A 252 17.32 13.22 11.71
C SER A 252 17.32 12.08 10.68
N ASP A 253 16.51 11.06 10.91
CA ASP A 253 16.38 9.90 10.02
C ASP A 253 15.92 10.34 8.60
N GLY A 254 14.90 11.19 8.52
CA GLY A 254 14.42 11.74 7.25
C GLY A 254 15.48 12.55 6.50
N ALA A 255 16.34 13.28 7.23
CA ALA A 255 17.42 14.07 6.63
C ALA A 255 18.49 13.19 5.96
N ILE A 256 18.67 11.95 6.41
CA ILE A 256 19.58 10.97 5.78
C ILE A 256 19.14 10.71 4.33
N TYR A 257 17.85 10.47 4.10
CA TYR A 257 17.28 10.24 2.76
C TYR A 257 17.26 11.50 1.90
N GLU A 258 16.96 12.66 2.51
CA GLU A 258 17.00 13.96 1.82
C GLU A 258 18.41 14.27 1.33
N ASN A 259 19.42 14.17 2.20
CA ASN A 259 20.83 14.43 1.88
C ASN A 259 21.41 13.42 0.87
N ALA A 260 20.89 12.20 0.84
CA ALA A 260 21.24 11.21 -0.17
C ALA A 260 20.64 11.50 -1.56
N GLY A 261 19.75 12.49 -1.69
CA GLY A 261 19.10 12.86 -2.96
C GLY A 261 18.03 11.89 -3.43
N LEU A 262 17.46 11.12 -2.50
CA LEU A 262 16.41 10.13 -2.78
C LEU A 262 15.05 10.78 -3.02
N LEU A 263 14.80 11.96 -2.45
CA LEU A 263 13.48 12.60 -2.45
C LEU A 263 13.27 13.49 -3.68
N GLY A 264 12.02 13.69 -4.08
CA GLY A 264 11.62 14.60 -5.17
C GLY A 264 11.84 14.07 -6.60
N ASN A 265 12.20 12.80 -6.75
CA ASN A 265 12.41 12.17 -8.06
C ASN A 265 11.18 11.43 -8.59
N GLY A 266 10.20 11.21 -7.73
CA GLY A 266 8.94 10.51 -7.93
C GLY A 266 8.21 10.45 -6.60
N PRO A 267 7.20 9.57 -6.42
CA PRO A 267 6.53 9.42 -5.14
C PRO A 267 7.53 9.02 -4.04
N SER A 268 7.44 9.68 -2.89
CA SER A 268 8.17 9.32 -1.68
C SER A 268 7.19 8.70 -0.69
N ILE A 269 7.43 7.46 -0.27
CA ILE A 269 6.56 6.69 0.62
C ILE A 269 7.36 6.28 1.85
N PHE A 270 6.90 6.71 3.01
CA PHE A 270 7.54 6.42 4.29
C PHE A 270 6.61 5.58 5.17
N ALA A 271 7.01 4.35 5.45
CA ALA A 271 6.29 3.49 6.36
C ALA A 271 6.48 3.94 7.82
N HIS A 272 5.45 3.74 8.62
CA HIS A 272 5.34 3.96 10.05
C HIS A 272 5.24 5.41 10.48
N VAL A 273 6.30 6.21 10.40
CA VAL A 273 6.33 7.63 10.82
C VAL A 273 5.72 7.81 12.23
N ILE A 274 6.19 6.99 13.19
CA ILE A 274 5.61 6.95 14.54
C ILE A 274 6.11 8.10 15.40
N PHE A 275 7.39 8.48 15.25
CA PHE A 275 8.04 9.51 16.06
C PHE A 275 8.55 10.69 15.20
N PRO A 276 7.69 11.32 14.35
CA PRO A 276 8.16 12.40 13.49
C PRO A 276 8.57 13.62 14.31
N THR A 277 9.75 14.17 14.01
CA THR A 277 10.19 15.48 14.47
C THR A 277 9.73 16.57 13.50
N GLU A 278 10.01 17.85 13.84
CA GLU A 278 9.76 18.96 12.91
C GLU A 278 10.48 18.79 11.56
N THR A 279 11.63 18.10 11.56
CA THR A 279 12.38 17.81 10.32
C THR A 279 11.63 16.83 9.44
N GLU A 280 11.12 15.72 9.98
CA GLU A 280 10.32 14.76 9.22
C GLU A 280 9.03 15.42 8.71
N GLU A 281 8.33 16.19 9.53
CA GLU A 281 7.11 16.89 9.09
C GLU A 281 7.41 17.92 7.98
N ARG A 282 8.53 18.65 8.05
CA ARG A 282 8.99 19.53 6.97
C ARG A 282 9.22 18.74 5.68
N ILE A 283 9.93 17.61 5.76
CA ILE A 283 10.23 16.74 4.63
C ILE A 283 8.94 16.20 4.00
N LEU A 284 8.04 15.64 4.81
CA LEU A 284 6.75 15.14 4.33
C LEU A 284 6.00 16.21 3.54
N ARG A 285 5.94 17.43 4.07
CA ARG A 285 5.24 18.56 3.44
C ARG A 285 5.95 19.03 2.17
N GLN A 286 7.26 19.23 2.23
CA GLN A 286 8.07 19.78 1.12
C GLN A 286 8.02 18.88 -0.11
N TYR A 287 8.07 17.58 0.08
CA TYR A 287 8.11 16.60 -1.02
C TYR A 287 6.73 15.98 -1.32
N GLY A 288 5.68 16.36 -0.60
CA GLY A 288 4.36 15.73 -0.74
C GLY A 288 4.42 14.22 -0.47
N ALA A 289 5.29 13.83 0.48
CA ALA A 289 5.54 12.43 0.76
C ALA A 289 4.38 11.80 1.53
N TYR A 290 4.13 10.52 1.25
CA TYR A 290 3.10 9.72 1.92
C TYR A 290 3.64 9.14 3.22
N ALA A 291 2.96 9.40 4.33
CA ALA A 291 3.17 8.71 5.59
C ALA A 291 2.19 7.52 5.68
N VAL A 292 2.70 6.31 5.83
CA VAL A 292 1.90 5.09 5.81
C VAL A 292 1.72 4.55 7.22
N HIS A 293 0.49 4.55 7.69
CA HIS A 293 0.13 4.01 9.01
C HIS A 293 -0.10 2.50 8.91
N CYS A 294 0.68 1.72 9.67
CA CYS A 294 0.63 0.26 9.73
C CYS A 294 0.20 -0.22 11.13
N PRO A 295 -1.07 0.01 11.54
CA PRO A 295 -1.49 -0.09 12.92
C PRO A 295 -1.41 -1.51 13.50
N ASP A 296 -1.58 -2.53 12.67
CA ASP A 296 -1.50 -3.92 13.10
C ASP A 296 -0.05 -4.32 13.42
N ALA A 297 0.86 -4.05 12.48
CA ALA A 297 2.27 -4.35 12.63
C ALA A 297 2.89 -3.63 13.82
N THR A 298 2.70 -2.31 13.93
CA THR A 298 3.26 -1.52 15.03
C THR A 298 2.75 -1.94 16.40
N SER A 299 1.54 -2.51 16.46
CA SER A 299 1.01 -3.12 17.70
C SER A 299 1.72 -4.44 18.02
N ASN A 300 1.96 -5.30 17.03
CA ASN A 300 2.59 -6.61 17.22
C ASN A 300 4.04 -6.48 17.68
N ILE A 301 4.81 -5.59 17.05
CA ILE A 301 6.25 -5.41 17.37
C ILE A 301 6.53 -4.37 18.46
N THR A 302 5.48 -3.81 19.07
CA THR A 302 5.56 -2.80 20.15
C THR A 302 6.34 -1.54 19.73
N ALA A 303 6.25 -1.13 18.46
CA ALA A 303 6.99 0.02 17.92
C ALA A 303 6.45 1.37 18.41
N GLY A 304 5.14 1.46 18.61
CA GLY A 304 4.46 2.68 19.05
C GLY A 304 3.18 2.97 18.26
N ILE A 305 2.64 4.18 18.41
CA ILE A 305 1.40 4.59 17.74
C ILE A 305 1.63 5.88 16.96
N MET A 306 1.48 5.81 15.63
CA MET A 306 1.57 6.98 14.75
C MET A 306 0.55 8.07 15.16
N PRO A 307 0.92 9.37 15.17
CA PRO A 307 0.00 10.48 15.43
C PRO A 307 -0.86 10.80 14.20
N ALA A 308 -1.57 9.77 13.66
CA ALA A 308 -2.22 9.82 12.36
C ALA A 308 -3.31 10.90 12.28
N ALA A 309 -4.14 11.08 13.32
CA ALA A 309 -5.18 12.10 13.33
C ALA A 309 -4.59 13.52 13.26
N ARG A 310 -3.49 13.79 13.99
CA ARG A 310 -2.79 15.07 13.97
C ARG A 310 -2.18 15.35 12.60
N LEU A 311 -1.50 14.38 12.04
CA LEU A 311 -0.90 14.51 10.70
C LEU A 311 -1.97 14.71 9.62
N LEU A 312 -3.06 13.94 9.65
CA LEU A 312 -4.17 14.09 8.70
C LEU A 312 -4.83 15.48 8.81
N ALA A 313 -5.08 15.95 10.04
CA ALA A 313 -5.61 17.30 10.27
C ALA A 313 -4.64 18.41 9.83
N GLY A 314 -3.33 18.14 9.86
CA GLY A 314 -2.27 19.00 9.33
C GLY A 314 -2.16 19.01 7.80
N GLY A 315 -2.98 18.22 7.09
CA GLY A 315 -3.02 18.17 5.63
C GLY A 315 -1.86 17.36 5.01
N PHE A 316 -1.25 16.47 5.78
CA PHE A 316 -0.24 15.53 5.25
C PHE A 316 -0.90 14.42 4.42
N ALA A 317 -0.20 13.91 3.41
CA ALA A 317 -0.65 12.76 2.63
C ALA A 317 -0.47 11.48 3.48
N LEU A 318 -1.59 10.86 3.87
CA LEU A 318 -1.61 9.65 4.67
C LEU A 318 -2.28 8.50 3.94
N ALA A 319 -1.74 7.31 4.18
CA ALA A 319 -2.32 6.05 3.72
C ALA A 319 -2.26 4.98 4.82
N LEU A 320 -2.95 3.86 4.62
CA LEU A 320 -2.76 2.64 5.41
C LEU A 320 -1.83 1.67 4.69
N GLY A 321 -1.14 0.86 5.48
CA GLY A 321 -0.38 -0.29 5.05
C GLY A 321 -0.67 -1.49 5.94
N THR A 322 -0.62 -2.70 5.38
CA THR A 322 -0.74 -3.94 6.15
C THR A 322 0.56 -4.29 6.84
N ASP A 323 1.68 -3.95 6.19
CA ASP A 323 3.02 -4.33 6.63
C ASP A 323 3.12 -5.83 6.96
N VAL A 324 2.62 -6.65 6.04
CA VAL A 324 2.80 -8.10 6.09
C VAL A 324 4.31 -8.41 6.02
N GLY A 325 4.99 -9.15 6.91
CA GLY A 325 4.44 -10.01 7.99
C GLY A 325 4.47 -9.47 9.42
N GLY A 326 5.00 -8.27 9.75
CA GLY A 326 4.79 -7.66 11.06
C GLY A 326 3.28 -7.48 11.31
N GLY A 327 2.53 -7.06 10.32
CA GLY A 327 1.07 -7.18 10.29
C GLY A 327 0.63 -8.59 9.88
N HIS A 328 -0.33 -9.15 10.59
CA HIS A 328 -0.80 -10.52 10.35
C HIS A 328 -2.01 -10.62 9.44
N PHE A 329 -2.76 -9.52 9.25
CA PHE A 329 -3.87 -9.45 8.32
C PHE A 329 -3.48 -8.83 6.98
N THR A 330 -3.89 -9.47 5.89
CA THR A 330 -3.68 -8.98 4.52
C THR A 330 -4.80 -8.06 4.02
N GLY A 331 -5.94 -8.03 4.70
CA GLY A 331 -7.06 -7.16 4.35
C GLY A 331 -6.90 -5.75 4.89
N VAL A 332 -6.77 -4.75 4.00
CA VAL A 332 -6.66 -3.32 4.40
C VAL A 332 -7.90 -2.84 5.17
N TYR A 333 -9.07 -3.41 4.91
CA TYR A 333 -10.28 -3.09 5.71
C TYR A 333 -10.11 -3.42 7.20
N ARG A 334 -9.29 -4.42 7.56
CA ARG A 334 -8.93 -4.69 8.97
C ARG A 334 -8.04 -3.59 9.54
N GLN A 335 -7.17 -3.01 8.71
CA GLN A 335 -6.34 -1.87 9.12
C GLN A 335 -7.20 -0.63 9.41
N VAL A 336 -8.34 -0.45 8.72
CA VAL A 336 -9.31 0.63 9.03
C VAL A 336 -9.80 0.51 10.47
N ALA A 337 -10.29 -0.67 10.87
CA ALA A 337 -10.75 -0.91 12.24
C ALA A 337 -9.61 -0.76 13.25
N ARG A 338 -8.42 -1.31 12.94
CA ARG A 338 -7.26 -1.25 13.82
C ARG A 338 -6.75 0.19 14.02
N ALA A 339 -6.73 1.02 12.97
CA ALA A 339 -6.34 2.43 13.06
C ALA A 339 -7.25 3.22 14.04
N VAL A 340 -8.56 2.98 13.98
CA VAL A 340 -9.51 3.55 14.93
C VAL A 340 -9.22 3.07 16.36
N GLN A 341 -9.04 1.76 16.56
CA GLN A 341 -8.83 1.16 17.87
C GLN A 341 -7.54 1.68 18.54
N ILE A 342 -6.41 1.63 17.81
CA ILE A 342 -5.11 2.01 18.37
C ILE A 342 -5.02 3.52 18.62
N SER A 343 -5.63 4.35 17.77
CA SER A 343 -5.65 5.80 17.97
C SER A 343 -6.47 6.21 19.20
N LYS A 344 -7.49 5.43 19.59
CA LYS A 344 -8.23 5.64 20.85
C LYS A 344 -7.35 5.31 22.07
N MET A 345 -6.47 4.33 21.96
CA MET A 345 -5.48 4.06 23.01
C MET A 345 -4.47 5.19 23.12
N LYS A 346 -4.01 5.75 21.98
CA LYS A 346 -3.14 6.92 21.98
C LYS A 346 -3.81 8.11 22.65
N GLU A 347 -5.04 8.45 22.27
CA GLU A 347 -5.82 9.54 22.90
C GLU A 347 -6.01 9.32 24.41
N PHE A 348 -6.15 8.06 24.86
CA PHE A 348 -6.31 7.75 26.29
C PHE A 348 -5.03 8.05 27.09
N TYR A 349 -3.85 7.73 26.57
CA TYR A 349 -2.57 7.97 27.24
C TYR A 349 -1.97 9.36 26.95
N GLU A 350 -2.30 9.95 25.83
CA GLU A 350 -1.83 11.25 25.33
C GLU A 350 -3.05 12.07 24.87
N PRO A 351 -3.78 12.74 25.80
CA PRO A 351 -5.07 13.38 25.49
C PRO A 351 -5.01 14.55 24.47
N GLU A 352 -3.82 15.09 24.23
CA GLU A 352 -3.57 16.07 23.15
C GLU A 352 -3.63 15.46 21.76
N GLU A 353 -3.25 14.20 21.61
CA GLU A 353 -3.41 13.45 20.38
C GLU A 353 -4.85 12.93 20.24
N LYS A 354 -5.48 13.22 19.11
CA LYS A 354 -6.88 12.83 18.88
C LYS A 354 -6.97 11.50 18.18
N ARG A 355 -8.07 10.78 18.45
CA ARG A 355 -8.38 9.52 17.74
C ARG A 355 -8.70 9.78 16.28
N VAL A 356 -8.39 8.82 15.44
CA VAL A 356 -8.82 8.74 14.05
C VAL A 356 -10.29 8.32 13.99
N ALA A 357 -11.12 9.04 13.24
CA ALA A 357 -12.50 8.65 12.98
C ALA A 357 -12.56 7.54 11.91
N PHE A 358 -13.68 6.78 11.88
CA PHE A 358 -13.83 5.67 10.93
C PHE A 358 -13.62 6.10 9.47
N PHE A 359 -14.25 7.19 9.03
CA PHE A 359 -14.10 7.66 7.65
C PHE A 359 -12.74 8.29 7.37
N GLU A 360 -12.03 8.79 8.36
CA GLU A 360 -10.63 9.20 8.22
C GLU A 360 -9.73 7.98 7.94
N ALA A 361 -9.95 6.85 8.65
CA ALA A 361 -9.25 5.61 8.38
C ALA A 361 -9.62 5.01 7.02
N PHE A 362 -10.91 5.01 6.66
CA PHE A 362 -11.39 4.56 5.35
C PHE A 362 -10.84 5.41 4.20
N TYR A 363 -10.73 6.74 4.38
CA TYR A 363 -10.07 7.63 3.43
C TYR A 363 -8.59 7.22 3.22
N MET A 364 -7.85 6.98 4.29
CA MET A 364 -6.45 6.54 4.19
C MET A 364 -6.32 5.20 3.47
N ALA A 365 -7.28 4.28 3.66
CA ALA A 365 -7.33 2.96 3.02
C ALA A 365 -7.69 3.00 1.53
N THR A 366 -8.23 4.11 1.04
CA THR A 366 -8.81 4.23 -0.31
C THR A 366 -8.27 5.47 -1.04
N ALA A 367 -8.90 6.63 -0.92
CA ALA A 367 -8.51 7.84 -1.64
C ALA A 367 -7.10 8.34 -1.25
N GLY A 368 -6.74 8.27 0.03
CA GLY A 368 -5.42 8.66 0.51
C GLY A 368 -4.31 7.83 -0.14
N GLY A 369 -4.40 6.49 -0.03
CA GLY A 369 -3.42 5.59 -0.66
C GLY A 369 -3.53 5.54 -2.19
N GLY A 370 -4.75 5.58 -2.73
CA GLY A 370 -4.99 5.54 -4.17
C GLY A 370 -4.40 6.72 -4.93
N ALA A 371 -4.27 7.88 -4.29
CA ALA A 371 -3.74 9.11 -4.89
C ALA A 371 -2.33 8.93 -5.49
N VAL A 372 -1.51 8.03 -4.94
CA VAL A 372 -0.16 7.73 -5.48
C VAL A 372 -0.22 7.10 -6.88
N PHE A 373 -1.36 6.51 -7.23
CA PHE A 373 -1.59 5.86 -8.52
C PHE A 373 -2.37 6.76 -9.51
N GLY A 374 -2.57 8.03 -9.16
CA GLY A 374 -3.30 9.00 -9.98
C GLY A 374 -4.81 8.84 -9.85
N ASN A 375 -5.51 8.41 -10.92
CA ASN A 375 -6.97 8.32 -10.96
C ASN A 375 -7.50 7.06 -10.26
N ALA A 376 -7.12 6.82 -9.00
CA ALA A 376 -7.52 5.66 -8.19
C ALA A 376 -8.03 6.09 -6.80
N GLY A 377 -8.71 5.18 -6.12
CA GLY A 377 -9.17 5.36 -4.75
C GLY A 377 -10.47 6.16 -4.58
N ARG A 378 -11.15 6.52 -5.67
CA ARG A 378 -12.41 7.28 -5.67
C ARG A 378 -13.45 6.69 -6.63
N ILE A 379 -14.72 6.85 -6.32
CA ILE A 379 -15.83 6.60 -7.25
C ILE A 379 -16.37 7.96 -7.73
N ALA A 380 -15.62 8.59 -8.62
CA ALA A 380 -15.92 9.94 -9.10
C ALA A 380 -15.56 10.08 -10.59
N PRO A 381 -16.18 11.03 -11.34
CA PRO A 381 -15.86 11.26 -12.74
C PRO A 381 -14.36 11.47 -12.98
N GLY A 382 -13.83 10.83 -14.05
CA GLY A 382 -12.42 10.87 -14.42
C GLY A 382 -11.53 9.85 -13.71
N TYR A 383 -12.03 9.15 -12.68
CA TYR A 383 -11.32 8.06 -12.02
C TYR A 383 -11.55 6.73 -12.75
N ARG A 384 -10.61 5.81 -12.58
CA ARG A 384 -10.80 4.41 -13.01
C ARG A 384 -11.86 3.76 -12.14
N PHE A 385 -12.64 2.86 -12.71
CA PHE A 385 -13.55 2.02 -11.95
C PHE A 385 -12.79 0.85 -11.35
N ASP A 386 -11.95 1.18 -10.36
CA ASP A 386 -11.27 0.24 -9.47
C ASP A 386 -12.13 0.17 -8.21
N ALA A 387 -13.03 -0.81 -8.17
CA ALA A 387 -14.12 -0.83 -7.20
C ALA A 387 -14.34 -2.21 -6.59
N LEU A 388 -14.84 -2.22 -5.36
CA LEU A 388 -15.34 -3.39 -4.69
C LEU A 388 -16.86 -3.28 -4.51
N VAL A 389 -17.52 -4.42 -4.63
CA VAL A 389 -18.93 -4.56 -4.22
C VAL A 389 -18.94 -5.31 -2.92
N ILE A 390 -19.37 -4.64 -1.86
CA ILE A 390 -19.46 -5.19 -0.51
C ILE A 390 -20.92 -5.54 -0.22
N ARG A 391 -21.14 -6.72 0.35
CA ARG A 391 -22.45 -7.13 0.83
C ARG A 391 -23.01 -6.10 1.80
N ASP A 392 -24.29 -5.75 1.67
CA ASP A 392 -24.98 -5.04 2.74
C ASP A 392 -24.98 -5.91 4.00
N MET A 393 -24.45 -5.36 5.09
CA MET A 393 -24.27 -6.08 6.36
C MET A 393 -25.50 -6.02 7.26
N SER A 394 -26.67 -5.61 6.74
CA SER A 394 -27.94 -5.70 7.44
C SER A 394 -28.33 -7.15 7.68
N ASP A 395 -28.93 -7.44 8.83
CA ASP A 395 -29.43 -8.76 9.21
C ASP A 395 -30.95 -8.76 9.28
N GLU A 396 -31.54 -9.94 9.39
CA GLU A 396 -32.98 -10.09 9.63
C GLU A 396 -33.37 -9.36 10.94
N GLY A 397 -34.22 -8.34 10.80
CA GLY A 397 -34.63 -7.49 11.92
C GLY A 397 -33.69 -6.32 12.28
N THR A 398 -32.55 -6.17 11.59
CA THR A 398 -31.63 -5.04 11.82
C THR A 398 -31.27 -4.35 10.50
N GLN A 399 -31.92 -3.21 10.23
CA GLN A 399 -31.61 -2.38 9.07
C GLN A 399 -30.47 -1.42 9.42
N LEU A 400 -29.40 -1.43 8.65
CA LEU A 400 -28.27 -0.54 8.80
C LEU A 400 -28.33 0.63 7.81
N SER A 401 -27.75 1.76 8.20
CA SER A 401 -27.37 2.78 7.23
C SER A 401 -26.17 2.29 6.40
N PRO A 402 -25.90 2.86 5.22
CA PRO A 402 -24.72 2.50 4.45
C PRO A 402 -23.40 2.68 5.21
N GLU A 403 -23.32 3.73 6.04
CA GLU A 403 -22.20 4.00 6.93
C GLU A 403 -21.99 2.87 7.94
N GLU A 404 -23.06 2.46 8.63
CA GLU A 404 -23.03 1.37 9.61
C GLU A 404 -22.73 0.02 8.96
N SER A 405 -23.25 -0.20 7.75
CA SER A 405 -22.98 -1.40 6.96
C SER A 405 -21.50 -1.49 6.58
N LEU A 406 -20.89 -0.39 6.10
CA LEU A 406 -19.46 -0.35 5.80
C LEU A 406 -18.60 -0.49 7.06
N GLU A 407 -18.97 0.18 8.15
CA GLU A 407 -18.27 0.05 9.43
C GLU A 407 -18.32 -1.39 9.93
N ARG A 408 -19.49 -2.03 9.93
CA ARG A 408 -19.67 -3.45 10.30
C ARG A 408 -18.79 -4.37 9.44
N PHE A 409 -18.74 -4.15 8.11
CA PHE A 409 -17.85 -4.91 7.24
C PHE A 409 -16.38 -4.78 7.68
N CYS A 410 -15.89 -3.58 7.94
CA CYS A 410 -14.50 -3.38 8.34
C CYS A 410 -14.15 -4.06 9.69
N TYR A 411 -15.11 -4.17 10.61
CA TYR A 411 -14.90 -4.76 11.93
C TYR A 411 -15.09 -6.28 11.98
N ILE A 412 -16.09 -6.82 11.30
CA ILE A 412 -16.45 -8.25 11.43
C ILE A 412 -16.62 -8.98 10.08
N GLY A 413 -16.67 -8.28 8.95
CA GLY A 413 -16.75 -8.88 7.62
C GLY A 413 -15.48 -9.62 7.22
N ASP A 414 -15.54 -10.36 6.12
CA ASP A 414 -14.38 -11.03 5.52
C ASP A 414 -14.45 -11.03 3.97
N ASP A 415 -13.54 -11.76 3.32
CA ASP A 415 -13.45 -11.81 1.85
C ASP A 415 -14.70 -12.37 1.16
N ARG A 416 -15.55 -13.15 1.88
CA ARG A 416 -16.84 -13.66 1.39
C ARG A 416 -17.89 -12.56 1.26
N ASP A 417 -17.73 -11.46 1.97
CA ASP A 417 -18.57 -10.28 1.89
C ASP A 417 -18.16 -9.32 0.78
N ILE A 418 -16.99 -9.55 0.15
CA ILE A 418 -16.57 -8.85 -1.07
C ILE A 418 -17.13 -9.61 -2.27
N LEU A 419 -18.30 -9.21 -2.78
CA LEU A 419 -19.04 -9.89 -3.82
C LEU A 419 -18.41 -9.77 -5.20
N ALA A 420 -17.77 -8.64 -5.49
CA ALA A 420 -17.08 -8.40 -6.75
C ALA A 420 -15.88 -7.44 -6.59
N ARG A 421 -14.89 -7.57 -7.47
CA ARG A 421 -13.65 -6.78 -7.51
C ARG A 421 -13.42 -6.34 -8.94
N TYR A 422 -13.36 -5.04 -9.18
CA TYR A 422 -13.17 -4.46 -10.51
C TYR A 422 -11.89 -3.66 -10.57
N ALA A 423 -11.04 -3.94 -11.56
CA ALA A 423 -9.90 -3.10 -11.94
C ALA A 423 -10.08 -2.60 -13.38
N ASP A 424 -10.00 -1.30 -13.61
CA ASP A 424 -10.32 -0.66 -14.91
C ASP A 424 -11.69 -1.12 -15.46
N GLY A 425 -12.69 -1.31 -14.60
CA GLY A 425 -14.01 -1.81 -14.97
C GLY A 425 -14.07 -3.28 -15.40
N LYS A 426 -12.98 -4.04 -15.24
CA LYS A 426 -12.91 -5.47 -15.51
C LYS A 426 -13.06 -6.26 -14.22
N LEU A 427 -13.98 -7.22 -14.21
CA LEU A 427 -14.12 -8.14 -13.10
C LEU A 427 -12.86 -9.00 -12.95
N LEU A 428 -12.25 -8.96 -11.77
CA LEU A 428 -11.11 -9.80 -11.41
C LEU A 428 -11.56 -11.08 -10.71
N SER A 429 -10.91 -12.20 -11.06
CA SER A 429 -11.02 -13.47 -10.33
C SER A 429 -9.66 -13.83 -9.76
N TYR A 430 -9.62 -14.19 -8.49
CA TYR A 430 -8.41 -14.68 -7.82
C TYR A 430 -8.19 -16.19 -8.06
N ASP A 431 -9.18 -16.90 -8.61
CA ASP A 431 -9.08 -18.35 -8.90
C ASP A 431 -8.24 -18.65 -10.16
N THR A 432 -8.08 -17.67 -11.03
CA THR A 432 -7.36 -17.83 -12.32
C THR A 432 -5.84 -17.68 -12.21
N LEU A 433 -5.30 -17.38 -11.03
CA LEU A 433 -3.87 -17.18 -10.77
C LEU A 433 -3.18 -18.45 -10.23
N SER A 434 -3.68 -19.63 -10.64
CA SER A 434 -3.12 -20.93 -10.27
C SER A 434 -1.81 -21.23 -11.02
#